data_c40a536bf327766aad6b5d323f5b7100
#
_entry.id   c40a536bf327766aad6b5d323f5b7100
#
_cell.length_a   1.000
_cell.length_b   1.000
_cell.length_c   1.000
_cell.angle_alpha   90.00
_cell.angle_beta   90.00
_cell.angle_gamma   90.00
#
_symmetry.space_group_name_H-M   'P 1'
#
loop_
_entity.id
_entity.type
_entity.pdbx_description
1 polymer ?
#
loop_
_entity_poly.entity_id
_entity_poly.type
_entity_poly.pdbx_seq_one_letter_code
_entity_poly.pdbx_strand_id
1 'polypeptide(L)'
;MYIDKIIKKEVITLLTSVGLLLIIFIGVSFASFFSIKEGESNVIKTGDLSISFCSDADCDTTYSNIGQVIGTTKVDGVSVPSSIYPYPNDGTYSDSTPYIFKVENTGNLESKITIKLKEDTDFLPTGNYAEYTRLTNLYSSHLKIAIRRRVLAPGSVYQMGDVNMDGIVSKADAQELLDILAGLKEEKEGVQNIADVNGDDIVDSDDAVLLLQSIKGTNSNDILPKTNIYSFSELTGGTILENDSLSAGENAIYFLWLYLDETTPNQAQKTFFVGNLDIKAEYIPQICAVASGTGKTVGDTIKCGTESFYVISNDGTNIKMLAKHELMVGTNADESNEGYGLQITKDDPSGIAQYPAMFDPGTNDYEQSTIKNYVTKYNELLISKYGLSSSTVSSLISFDELLELGCSKIGQNGPYTCTTTNFPWLYSTSYWTKTSTGTGSDIACAVRNNQMTNVFGYLSHGDADFNYYKRIDEVFSVRPLVTISVDDL
;
A
#
# COMPACT_ATOMS: atom_id res chain seq x y z
N MET A 1 40.42 47.59 -3.59
CA MET A 1 39.97 47.39 -2.19
C MET A 1 38.50 47.72 -1.93
N TYR A 2 37.91 48.73 -2.59
CA TYR A 2 36.46 49.05 -2.40
C TYR A 2 35.56 48.15 -3.19
N ILE A 3 35.91 47.74 -4.41
CA ILE A 3 35.17 46.84 -5.31
C ILE A 3 35.06 45.42 -4.73
N ASP A 4 36.12 44.89 -4.12
CA ASP A 4 36.09 43.54 -3.51
C ASP A 4 35.14 43.42 -2.32
N LYS A 5 34.94 44.52 -1.58
CA LYS A 5 33.95 44.53 -0.47
C LYS A 5 32.49 44.51 -0.93
N ILE A 6 32.21 45.15 -2.05
CA ILE A 6 30.87 45.18 -2.64
C ILE A 6 30.49 43.80 -3.23
N ILE A 7 31.41 43.21 -3.99
CA ILE A 7 31.22 41.87 -4.59
C ILE A 7 31.04 40.80 -3.50
N LYS A 8 31.83 40.83 -2.44
CA LYS A 8 31.65 39.90 -1.31
C LYS A 8 30.32 40.06 -0.60
N LYS A 9 29.83 41.28 -0.44
CA LYS A 9 28.53 41.55 0.19
C LYS A 9 27.37 41.05 -0.65
N GLU A 10 27.40 41.25 -1.97
CA GLU A 10 26.38 40.79 -2.90
C GLU A 10 26.37 39.26 -3.02
N VAL A 11 27.52 38.61 -3.08
CA VAL A 11 27.67 37.15 -3.08
C VAL A 11 27.13 36.53 -1.79
N ILE A 12 27.42 37.11 -0.64
CA ILE A 12 26.88 36.62 0.64
C ILE A 12 25.37 36.79 0.69
N THR A 13 24.85 37.92 0.21
CA THR A 13 23.39 38.16 0.17
C THR A 13 22.69 37.18 -0.77
N LEU A 14 23.30 36.88 -1.92
CA LEU A 14 22.76 35.88 -2.85
C LEU A 14 22.75 34.47 -2.24
N LEU A 15 23.85 34.05 -1.63
CA LEU A 15 23.97 32.73 -0.98
C LEU A 15 22.98 32.57 0.20
N THR A 16 22.79 33.63 1.00
CA THR A 16 21.79 33.59 2.08
C THR A 16 20.37 33.53 1.56
N SER A 17 20.05 34.23 0.46
CA SER A 17 18.73 34.19 -0.18
C SER A 17 18.43 32.84 -0.79
N VAL A 18 19.40 32.22 -1.46
CA VAL A 18 19.28 30.86 -2.02
C VAL A 18 19.14 29.82 -0.90
N GLY A 19 19.92 29.96 0.18
CA GLY A 19 19.79 29.10 1.36
C GLY A 19 18.42 29.18 2.02
N LEU A 20 17.86 30.39 2.15
CA LEU A 20 16.52 30.61 2.71
C LEU A 20 15.43 30.03 1.82
N LEU A 21 15.54 30.18 0.50
CA LEU A 21 14.61 29.57 -0.48
C LEU A 21 14.67 28.04 -0.42
N LEU A 22 15.86 27.44 -0.30
CA LEU A 22 16.02 25.99 -0.14
C LEU A 22 15.35 25.47 1.14
N ILE A 23 15.50 26.18 2.26
CA ILE A 23 14.85 25.80 3.53
C ILE A 23 13.31 25.89 3.41
N ILE A 24 12.81 26.94 2.73
CA ILE A 24 11.36 27.07 2.48
C ILE A 24 10.87 25.94 1.57
N PHE A 25 11.60 25.61 0.51
CA PHE A 25 11.25 24.50 -0.41
C PHE A 25 11.23 23.15 0.29
N ILE A 26 12.22 22.86 1.12
CA ILE A 26 12.27 21.61 1.92
C ILE A 26 11.12 21.58 2.93
N GLY A 27 10.86 22.70 3.63
CA GLY A 27 9.75 22.81 4.59
C GLY A 27 8.38 22.60 3.97
N VAL A 28 8.14 23.17 2.77
CA VAL A 28 6.88 23.01 2.05
C VAL A 28 6.73 21.59 1.49
N SER A 29 7.83 20.95 1.03
CA SER A 29 7.78 19.56 0.55
C SER A 29 7.43 18.57 1.66
N PHE A 30 7.98 18.75 2.87
CA PHE A 30 7.63 17.87 4.00
C PHE A 30 6.19 18.07 4.49
N ALA A 31 5.69 19.29 4.47
CA ALA A 31 4.30 19.59 4.87
C ALA A 31 3.26 19.00 3.92
N SER A 32 3.64 18.60 2.70
CA SER A 32 2.71 18.12 1.67
C SER A 32 2.37 16.62 1.80
N PHE A 33 3.06 15.86 2.66
CA PHE A 33 2.94 14.39 2.68
C PHE A 33 2.23 13.80 3.90
N PHE A 34 1.86 14.60 4.88
CA PHE A 34 1.11 14.09 6.03
C PHE A 34 0.09 15.09 6.53
N SER A 35 -1.01 14.60 7.06
CA SER A 35 -1.99 15.36 7.82
C SER A 35 -2.15 14.69 9.20
N ILE A 36 -2.05 15.50 10.23
CA ILE A 36 -2.24 15.06 11.62
C ILE A 36 -3.47 15.78 12.15
N LYS A 37 -4.37 15.03 12.78
CA LYS A 37 -5.53 15.59 13.46
C LYS A 37 -5.50 15.19 14.92
N GLU A 38 -5.21 16.15 15.75
CA GLU A 38 -5.32 16.02 17.20
C GLU A 38 -6.62 16.65 17.65
N GLY A 39 -7.57 15.86 18.12
CA GLY A 39 -8.67 16.26 18.96
C GLY A 39 -9.59 17.42 18.56
N GLU A 40 -9.33 18.13 17.46
CA GLU A 40 -10.18 19.23 16.99
C GLU A 40 -10.54 19.05 15.51
N SER A 41 -11.76 19.46 15.14
CA SER A 41 -12.28 19.32 13.78
C SER A 41 -11.65 20.32 12.80
N ASN A 42 -10.33 20.36 12.70
CA ASN A 42 -9.65 21.09 11.66
C ASN A 42 -9.33 20.16 10.49
N VAL A 43 -9.93 20.41 9.33
CA VAL A 43 -9.51 19.79 8.09
C VAL A 43 -8.19 20.41 7.66
N ILE A 44 -7.09 19.68 7.79
CA ILE A 44 -5.80 20.11 7.27
C ILE A 44 -5.72 19.62 5.82
N LYS A 45 -5.70 20.55 4.88
CA LYS A 45 -5.41 20.25 3.47
C LYS A 45 -3.94 20.52 3.21
N THR A 46 -3.22 19.46 2.84
CA THR A 46 -1.84 19.56 2.38
C THR A 46 -1.79 18.96 0.98
N GLY A 47 -1.74 19.81 -0.03
CA GLY A 47 -1.85 19.34 -1.42
C GLY A 47 -3.16 18.55 -1.62
N ASP A 48 -3.06 17.36 -2.18
CA ASP A 48 -4.18 16.47 -2.46
C ASP A 48 -4.49 15.47 -1.33
N LEU A 49 -3.74 15.52 -0.22
CA LEU A 49 -4.00 14.71 0.97
C LEU A 49 -4.90 15.47 1.95
N SER A 50 -6.07 14.93 2.21
CA SER A 50 -7.03 15.53 3.14
C SER A 50 -7.81 14.43 3.85
N ILE A 51 -7.90 14.51 5.17
CA ILE A 51 -8.73 13.62 5.99
C ILE A 51 -9.74 14.43 6.79
N SER A 52 -10.91 13.85 7.04
CA SER A 52 -11.87 14.32 8.01
C SER A 52 -12.12 13.25 9.06
N PHE A 53 -12.50 13.69 10.24
CA PHE A 53 -12.77 12.82 11.38
C PHE A 53 -14.10 13.21 12.01
N CYS A 54 -14.93 12.23 12.31
CA CYS A 54 -16.22 12.41 12.97
C CYS A 54 -16.32 11.47 14.17
N SER A 55 -17.02 11.86 15.21
CA SER A 55 -17.21 11.06 16.41
C SER A 55 -18.39 10.08 16.34
N ASP A 56 -19.08 10.02 15.20
CA ASP A 56 -20.18 9.11 14.95
C ASP A 56 -20.08 8.53 13.55
N ALA A 57 -20.84 7.46 13.29
CA ALA A 57 -20.80 6.75 12.03
C ALA A 57 -21.38 7.54 10.85
N ASP A 58 -22.32 8.43 11.12
CA ASP A 58 -23.10 9.14 10.09
C ASP A 58 -22.48 10.46 9.69
N CYS A 59 -21.60 11.02 10.53
CA CYS A 59 -21.00 12.36 10.35
C CYS A 59 -22.03 13.47 10.11
N ASP A 60 -23.23 13.30 10.60
CA ASP A 60 -24.34 14.23 10.41
C ASP A 60 -24.13 15.56 11.13
N THR A 61 -23.23 15.59 12.08
CA THR A 61 -22.87 16.78 12.82
C THR A 61 -21.43 17.15 12.49
N THR A 62 -21.25 18.24 11.77
CA THR A 62 -19.97 18.94 11.63
C THR A 62 -19.56 19.47 13.01
N TYR A 63 -18.89 18.62 13.77
CA TYR A 63 -18.37 19.00 15.07
C TYR A 63 -17.15 19.89 14.93
N SER A 64 -17.32 21.12 15.37
CA SER A 64 -16.24 22.09 15.48
C SER A 64 -15.25 21.82 16.62
N ASN A 65 -15.46 20.79 17.45
CA ASN A 65 -14.64 20.50 18.64
C ASN A 65 -14.65 19.00 18.93
N ILE A 66 -13.78 18.24 18.27
CA ILE A 66 -13.63 16.84 18.63
C ILE A 66 -12.16 16.49 18.70
N GLY A 67 -11.64 16.76 19.91
CA GLY A 67 -10.95 15.76 20.61
C GLY A 67 -11.99 14.76 21.06
N GLN A 68 -12.11 13.60 20.42
CA GLN A 68 -12.91 12.57 21.02
C GLN A 68 -12.19 12.12 22.27
N VAL A 69 -12.57 12.76 23.35
CA VAL A 69 -12.12 12.40 24.70
C VAL A 69 -12.74 11.05 24.98
N ILE A 70 -11.92 10.02 24.90
CA ILE A 70 -12.31 8.66 25.21
C ILE A 70 -12.20 8.45 26.72
N GLY A 71 -13.16 7.75 27.30
CA GLY A 71 -13.18 7.48 28.76
C GLY A 71 -13.93 8.54 29.56
N THR A 72 -14.68 9.45 28.91
CA THR A 72 -15.57 10.39 29.62
C THR A 72 -17.01 10.28 29.15
N THR A 73 -17.93 10.64 30.03
CA THR A 73 -19.34 10.88 29.76
C THR A 73 -19.75 12.25 30.31
N LYS A 74 -20.84 12.81 29.84
CA LYS A 74 -21.37 14.09 30.36
C LYS A 74 -22.47 13.83 31.36
N VAL A 75 -22.31 14.40 32.56
CA VAL A 75 -23.34 14.44 33.60
C VAL A 75 -23.59 15.92 33.93
N ASP A 76 -24.82 16.38 33.74
CA ASP A 76 -25.23 17.80 33.92
C ASP A 76 -24.31 18.78 33.18
N GLY A 77 -23.86 18.43 31.98
CA GLY A 77 -22.97 19.25 31.16
C GLY A 77 -21.49 19.19 31.52
N VAL A 78 -21.11 18.52 32.61
CA VAL A 78 -19.72 18.35 33.03
C VAL A 78 -19.17 17.02 32.55
N SER A 79 -17.96 17.02 32.02
CA SER A 79 -17.26 15.79 31.62
C SER A 79 -16.75 15.06 32.87
N VAL A 80 -17.20 13.84 33.10
CA VAL A 80 -16.79 12.96 34.18
C VAL A 80 -16.23 11.64 33.60
N PRO A 81 -15.35 10.92 34.35
CA PRO A 81 -14.87 9.62 33.88
C PRO A 81 -16.02 8.65 33.62
N SER A 82 -15.95 7.94 32.51
CA SER A 82 -16.88 6.83 32.18
C SER A 82 -16.57 5.61 33.03
N SER A 83 -17.58 4.80 33.29
CA SER A 83 -17.38 3.51 33.92
C SER A 83 -16.68 2.55 32.96
N ILE A 84 -15.57 1.97 33.41
CA ILE A 84 -14.84 0.92 32.69
C ILE A 84 -15.00 -0.36 33.48
N TYR A 85 -15.48 -1.43 32.85
CA TYR A 85 -15.79 -2.69 33.50
C TYR A 85 -14.77 -3.77 33.17
N PRO A 86 -14.51 -4.72 34.08
CA PRO A 86 -13.73 -5.90 33.80
C PRO A 86 -14.52 -6.89 32.94
N TYR A 87 -13.86 -7.45 31.93
CA TYR A 87 -14.40 -8.49 31.04
C TYR A 87 -13.42 -9.67 30.96
N PRO A 88 -13.94 -10.92 30.91
CA PRO A 88 -13.11 -12.08 30.61
C PRO A 88 -12.54 -12.01 29.18
N ASN A 89 -11.43 -12.71 28.97
CA ASN A 89 -10.77 -12.78 27.68
C ASN A 89 -11.46 -13.77 26.73
N ASP A 90 -12.79 -13.68 26.60
CA ASP A 90 -13.64 -14.53 25.76
C ASP A 90 -14.40 -13.75 24.67
N GLY A 91 -14.17 -12.44 24.58
CA GLY A 91 -14.82 -11.56 23.62
C GLY A 91 -16.05 -10.81 24.15
N THR A 92 -16.51 -11.09 25.38
CA THR A 92 -17.72 -10.45 26.00
C THR A 92 -17.59 -8.92 26.12
N TYR A 93 -16.39 -8.35 26.09
CA TYR A 93 -16.21 -6.89 26.05
C TYR A 93 -16.97 -6.25 24.88
N SER A 94 -17.14 -6.99 23.77
CA SER A 94 -17.82 -6.51 22.56
C SER A 94 -19.34 -6.32 22.75
N ASP A 95 -19.91 -6.87 23.80
CA ASP A 95 -21.31 -6.63 24.16
C ASP A 95 -21.51 -5.26 24.86
N SER A 96 -20.41 -4.56 25.19
CA SER A 96 -20.47 -3.19 25.71
C SER A 96 -20.49 -2.17 24.57
N THR A 97 -20.97 -0.96 24.86
CA THR A 97 -21.05 0.12 23.87
C THR A 97 -19.66 0.61 23.47
N PRO A 98 -19.28 0.51 22.20
CA PRO A 98 -18.02 1.03 21.71
C PRO A 98 -18.06 2.55 21.54
N TYR A 99 -16.89 3.17 21.49
CA TYR A 99 -16.72 4.48 20.88
C TYR A 99 -16.69 4.29 19.37
N ILE A 100 -17.60 4.95 18.64
CA ILE A 100 -17.69 4.86 17.19
C ILE A 100 -17.14 6.15 16.60
N PHE A 101 -16.28 6.03 15.58
CA PHE A 101 -15.78 7.17 14.84
C PHE A 101 -15.53 6.84 13.39
N LYS A 102 -15.57 7.85 12.54
CA LYS A 102 -15.38 7.76 11.10
C LYS A 102 -14.14 8.56 10.70
N VAL A 103 -13.32 7.98 9.85
CA VAL A 103 -12.23 8.66 9.14
C VAL A 103 -12.55 8.64 7.66
N GLU A 104 -12.52 9.80 7.02
CA GLU A 104 -12.81 9.97 5.61
C GLU A 104 -11.60 10.59 4.91
N ASN A 105 -11.15 9.96 3.84
CA ASN A 105 -10.16 10.52 2.95
C ASN A 105 -10.85 11.45 1.94
N THR A 106 -10.89 12.74 2.23
CA THR A 106 -11.48 13.75 1.35
C THR A 106 -10.53 14.27 0.28
N GLY A 107 -9.31 13.72 0.24
CA GLY A 107 -8.32 13.99 -0.80
C GLY A 107 -8.57 13.16 -2.06
N ASN A 108 -7.72 13.35 -3.05
CA ASN A 108 -7.73 12.58 -4.31
C ASN A 108 -6.62 11.53 -4.38
N LEU A 109 -5.88 11.33 -3.29
CA LEU A 109 -4.79 10.38 -3.16
C LEU A 109 -5.13 9.32 -2.12
N GLU A 110 -4.64 8.11 -2.32
CA GLU A 110 -4.69 7.06 -1.32
C GLU A 110 -3.81 7.42 -0.12
N SER A 111 -4.28 7.10 1.09
CA SER A 111 -3.57 7.42 2.34
C SER A 111 -3.52 6.22 3.29
N LYS A 112 -2.42 6.11 4.03
CA LYS A 112 -2.27 5.23 5.18
C LYS A 112 -2.68 5.96 6.44
N ILE A 113 -3.56 5.35 7.20
CA ILE A 113 -4.06 5.89 8.45
C ILE A 113 -3.35 5.20 9.61
N THR A 114 -2.84 6.01 10.52
CA THR A 114 -2.32 5.57 11.81
C THR A 114 -3.17 6.21 12.90
N ILE A 115 -3.69 5.42 13.82
CA ILE A 115 -4.51 5.88 14.93
C ILE A 115 -3.75 5.60 16.24
N LYS A 116 -3.62 6.62 17.05
CA LYS A 116 -2.98 6.56 18.38
C LYS A 116 -3.97 6.95 19.45
N LEU A 117 -3.90 6.26 20.56
CA LEU A 117 -4.59 6.62 21.80
C LEU A 117 -3.56 7.19 22.77
N LYS A 118 -3.71 8.46 23.10
CA LYS A 118 -2.86 9.15 24.08
C LYS A 118 -3.67 9.42 25.35
N GLU A 119 -3.08 9.19 26.53
CA GLU A 119 -3.70 9.61 27.77
C GLU A 119 -3.76 11.13 27.84
N ASP A 120 -4.94 11.66 28.20
CA ASP A 120 -5.11 13.09 28.49
C ASP A 120 -4.59 13.38 29.91
N THR A 121 -3.33 13.81 29.98
CA THR A 121 -2.68 14.12 31.26
C THR A 121 -3.19 15.38 31.92
N ASP A 122 -3.88 16.24 31.18
CA ASP A 122 -4.39 17.52 31.68
C ASP A 122 -5.81 17.39 32.25
N PHE A 123 -6.52 16.30 31.92
CA PHE A 123 -7.84 16.04 32.47
C PHE A 123 -7.76 15.80 33.99
N LEU A 124 -8.51 16.60 34.74
CA LEU A 124 -8.65 16.47 36.17
C LEU A 124 -10.12 16.20 36.51
N PRO A 125 -10.45 15.05 37.10
CA PRO A 125 -11.82 14.77 37.51
C PRO A 125 -12.26 15.72 38.61
N THR A 126 -13.55 16.09 38.60
CA THR A 126 -14.16 17.04 39.55
C THR A 126 -15.30 16.38 40.35
N GLY A 127 -15.83 17.08 41.32
CA GLY A 127 -16.96 16.61 42.14
C GLY A 127 -16.66 15.29 42.84
N ASN A 128 -17.54 14.32 42.69
CA ASN A 128 -17.42 12.99 43.35
C ASN A 128 -16.22 12.16 42.86
N TYR A 129 -15.57 12.59 41.80
CA TYR A 129 -14.42 11.92 41.19
C TYR A 129 -13.08 12.60 41.52
N ALA A 130 -13.09 13.71 42.26
CA ALA A 130 -11.88 14.48 42.57
C ALA A 130 -10.78 13.70 43.31
N GLU A 131 -11.16 12.62 43.96
CA GLU A 131 -10.21 11.72 44.70
C GLU A 131 -9.72 10.54 43.87
N TYR A 132 -10.21 10.41 42.59
CA TYR A 132 -9.82 9.31 41.75
C TYR A 132 -8.39 9.51 41.24
N THR A 133 -7.63 8.42 41.16
CA THR A 133 -6.26 8.41 40.66
C THR A 133 -6.24 7.87 39.20
N ARG A 134 -5.19 8.23 38.43
CA ARG A 134 -5.05 7.68 37.09
C ARG A 134 -4.82 6.18 37.14
N LEU A 135 -5.63 5.45 36.39
CA LEU A 135 -5.55 3.99 36.29
C LEU A 135 -4.19 3.55 35.76
N THR A 136 -3.65 4.29 34.78
CA THR A 136 -2.39 3.98 34.13
C THR A 136 -1.17 4.07 35.04
N ASN A 137 -1.24 4.77 36.15
CA ASN A 137 -0.14 4.84 37.10
C ASN A 137 0.22 3.48 37.76
N LEU A 138 -0.78 2.63 37.99
CA LEU A 138 -0.60 1.36 38.65
C LEU A 138 -1.15 0.15 37.90
N TYR A 139 -2.09 0.38 37.00
CA TYR A 139 -2.87 -0.68 36.35
C TYR A 139 -2.91 -0.58 34.83
N SER A 140 -1.90 0.05 34.20
CA SER A 140 -1.83 0.21 32.73
C SER A 140 -1.85 -1.10 31.95
N SER A 141 -1.34 -2.19 32.54
CA SER A 141 -1.38 -3.53 31.95
C SER A 141 -2.77 -4.16 31.94
N HIS A 142 -3.64 -3.73 32.86
CA HIS A 142 -5.01 -4.21 32.97
C HIS A 142 -6.00 -3.43 32.11
N LEU A 143 -5.64 -2.23 31.63
CA LEU A 143 -6.44 -1.48 30.68
C LEU A 143 -6.25 -2.07 29.30
N LYS A 144 -7.34 -2.62 28.74
CA LYS A 144 -7.38 -3.21 27.40
C LYS A 144 -8.07 -2.26 26.44
N ILE A 145 -7.53 -2.22 25.24
CA ILE A 145 -8.05 -1.46 24.10
C ILE A 145 -8.29 -2.44 22.97
N ALA A 146 -9.53 -2.51 22.49
CA ALA A 146 -9.88 -3.25 21.29
C ALA A 146 -10.35 -2.28 20.21
N ILE A 147 -9.78 -2.39 19.01
CA ILE A 147 -10.18 -1.58 17.85
C ILE A 147 -10.46 -2.48 16.66
N ARG A 148 -11.53 -2.17 15.94
CA ARG A 148 -11.93 -2.89 14.74
C ARG A 148 -12.50 -1.94 13.72
N ARG A 149 -12.10 -2.11 12.44
CA ARG A 149 -12.70 -1.42 11.30
C ARG A 149 -13.99 -2.12 10.91
N ARG A 150 -15.03 -1.37 10.57
CA ARG A 150 -16.27 -1.89 9.97
C ARG A 150 -15.98 -2.42 8.56
N VAL A 151 -16.40 -3.65 8.28
CA VAL A 151 -16.39 -4.24 6.93
C VAL A 151 -17.81 -4.66 6.60
N LEU A 152 -18.38 -4.14 5.52
CA LEU A 152 -19.73 -4.50 5.11
C LEU A 152 -19.72 -5.86 4.39
N ALA A 153 -20.75 -6.66 4.63
CA ALA A 153 -20.96 -7.88 3.87
C ALA A 153 -21.29 -7.55 2.41
N PRO A 154 -20.86 -8.38 1.42
CA PRO A 154 -21.12 -8.14 0.01
C PRO A 154 -22.60 -7.92 -0.28
N GLY A 155 -22.94 -6.77 -0.91
CA GLY A 155 -24.31 -6.42 -1.25
C GLY A 155 -25.25 -6.09 -0.07
N SER A 156 -24.69 -5.92 1.15
CA SER A 156 -25.44 -5.64 2.38
C SER A 156 -25.10 -4.26 2.95
N VAL A 157 -26.02 -3.72 3.75
CA VAL A 157 -25.78 -2.54 4.60
C VAL A 157 -25.25 -2.93 5.99
N TYR A 158 -25.25 -4.22 6.30
CA TYR A 158 -24.78 -4.77 7.58
C TYR A 158 -23.30 -5.17 7.50
N GLN A 159 -22.63 -5.18 8.64
CA GLN A 159 -21.26 -5.64 8.75
C GLN A 159 -21.18 -7.15 8.47
N MET A 160 -20.06 -7.59 7.91
CA MET A 160 -19.70 -9.01 7.90
C MET A 160 -19.66 -9.53 9.34
N GLY A 161 -20.41 -10.58 9.62
CA GLY A 161 -20.51 -11.20 10.95
C GLY A 161 -21.54 -10.57 11.91
N ASP A 162 -22.28 -9.54 11.53
CA ASP A 162 -23.38 -8.93 12.31
C ASP A 162 -24.67 -9.72 12.09
N VAL A 163 -24.70 -10.94 12.62
CA VAL A 163 -25.77 -11.95 12.35
C VAL A 163 -27.10 -11.52 12.96
N ASN A 164 -27.09 -10.87 14.11
CA ASN A 164 -28.28 -10.38 14.79
C ASN A 164 -28.80 -9.04 14.21
N MET A 165 -28.00 -8.37 13.37
CA MET A 165 -28.28 -7.09 12.70
C MET A 165 -28.49 -5.92 13.67
N ASP A 166 -27.74 -5.89 14.78
CA ASP A 166 -27.79 -4.79 15.75
C ASP A 166 -26.76 -3.68 15.46
N GLY A 167 -25.92 -3.85 14.44
CA GLY A 167 -24.91 -2.90 13.98
C GLY A 167 -23.53 -3.11 14.63
N ILE A 168 -23.37 -4.08 15.52
CA ILE A 168 -22.12 -4.36 16.24
C ILE A 168 -21.81 -5.84 16.17
N VAL A 169 -20.69 -6.23 15.58
CA VAL A 169 -20.22 -7.61 15.58
C VAL A 169 -19.70 -7.95 16.99
N SER A 170 -20.37 -8.87 17.66
CA SER A 170 -20.11 -9.23 19.05
C SER A 170 -20.22 -10.75 19.28
N LYS A 171 -19.99 -11.19 20.52
CA LYS A 171 -20.20 -12.59 20.91
C LYS A 171 -21.66 -13.03 20.74
N ALA A 172 -22.62 -12.09 20.84
CA ALA A 172 -24.04 -12.37 20.62
C ALA A 172 -24.33 -12.86 19.22
N ASP A 173 -23.59 -12.37 18.21
CA ASP A 173 -23.74 -12.80 16.81
C ASP A 173 -23.31 -14.26 16.59
N ALA A 174 -22.21 -14.66 17.20
CA ALA A 174 -21.76 -16.04 17.13
C ALA A 174 -22.80 -16.98 17.82
N GLN A 175 -23.43 -16.54 18.92
CA GLN A 175 -24.49 -17.28 19.55
C GLN A 175 -25.76 -17.31 18.68
N GLU A 176 -26.13 -16.18 18.06
CA GLU A 176 -27.27 -16.10 17.11
C GLU A 176 -27.07 -17.08 15.97
N LEU A 177 -25.87 -17.11 15.37
CA LEU A 177 -25.53 -18.05 14.31
C LEU A 177 -25.69 -19.51 14.74
N LEU A 178 -25.16 -19.86 15.92
CA LEU A 178 -25.30 -21.21 16.46
C LEU A 178 -26.77 -21.58 16.74
N ASP A 179 -27.56 -20.63 17.23
CA ASP A 179 -29.00 -20.84 17.48
C ASP A 179 -29.79 -21.09 16.14
N ILE A 180 -29.42 -20.36 15.09
CA ILE A 180 -29.98 -20.56 13.73
C ILE A 180 -29.58 -21.95 13.21
N LEU A 181 -28.32 -22.30 13.26
CA LEU A 181 -27.82 -23.61 12.79
C LEU A 181 -28.40 -24.77 13.56
N ALA A 182 -28.71 -24.59 14.86
CA ALA A 182 -29.39 -25.58 15.69
C ALA A 182 -30.90 -25.65 15.47
N GLY A 183 -31.48 -24.77 14.64
CA GLY A 183 -32.90 -24.65 14.41
C GLY A 183 -33.69 -24.08 15.59
N LEU A 184 -33.01 -23.41 16.50
CA LEU A 184 -33.62 -22.76 17.68
C LEU A 184 -34.16 -21.37 17.37
N LYS A 185 -33.66 -20.77 16.30
CA LYS A 185 -34.11 -19.47 15.75
C LYS A 185 -34.35 -19.57 14.26
N GLU A 186 -35.25 -18.74 13.76
CA GLU A 186 -35.47 -18.59 12.34
C GLU A 186 -34.41 -17.68 11.73
N GLU A 187 -33.97 -18.07 10.54
CA GLU A 187 -33.02 -17.26 9.76
C GLU A 187 -33.71 -16.00 9.23
N LYS A 188 -33.13 -14.82 9.43
CA LYS A 188 -33.58 -13.57 8.85
C LYS A 188 -33.17 -13.47 7.39
N GLU A 189 -33.91 -12.70 6.59
CA GLU A 189 -33.56 -12.43 5.20
C GLU A 189 -32.19 -11.73 5.12
N GLY A 190 -31.29 -12.25 4.28
CA GLY A 190 -29.98 -11.72 4.04
C GLY A 190 -28.90 -12.19 5.03
N VAL A 191 -29.22 -13.01 6.02
CA VAL A 191 -28.25 -13.54 6.99
C VAL A 191 -27.16 -14.37 6.31
N GLN A 192 -27.47 -15.12 5.25
CA GLN A 192 -26.50 -15.96 4.51
C GLN A 192 -25.23 -15.17 4.14
N ASN A 193 -25.39 -14.01 3.51
CA ASN A 193 -24.25 -13.18 3.08
C ASN A 193 -23.48 -12.54 4.24
N ILE A 194 -24.11 -12.42 5.42
CA ILE A 194 -23.52 -11.80 6.61
C ILE A 194 -22.80 -12.84 7.45
N ALA A 195 -23.32 -14.06 7.47
CA ALA A 195 -22.89 -15.16 8.32
C ALA A 195 -21.79 -16.03 7.69
N ASP A 196 -21.68 -16.08 6.37
CA ASP A 196 -20.59 -16.74 5.66
C ASP A 196 -19.30 -15.90 5.80
N VAL A 197 -18.68 -16.00 6.96
CA VAL A 197 -17.51 -15.18 7.35
C VAL A 197 -16.19 -15.77 6.91
N ASN A 198 -16.18 -17.01 6.42
CA ASN A 198 -15.03 -17.66 5.83
C ASN A 198 -14.99 -17.55 4.30
N GLY A 199 -16.15 -17.27 3.67
CA GLY A 199 -16.29 -17.05 2.22
C GLY A 199 -16.28 -18.34 1.40
N ASP A 200 -16.75 -19.45 1.96
CA ASP A 200 -16.82 -20.75 1.27
C ASP A 200 -18.21 -21.07 0.69
N ASP A 201 -19.14 -20.10 0.73
CA ASP A 201 -20.55 -20.19 0.31
C ASP A 201 -21.39 -21.15 1.17
N ILE A 202 -20.91 -21.58 2.33
CA ILE A 202 -21.60 -22.47 3.27
C ILE A 202 -21.67 -21.80 4.64
N VAL A 203 -22.85 -21.58 5.17
CA VAL A 203 -23.01 -21.07 6.54
C VAL A 203 -23.10 -22.24 7.52
N ASP A 204 -22.07 -22.42 8.34
CA ASP A 204 -21.97 -23.53 9.29
C ASP A 204 -21.27 -23.16 10.63
N SER A 205 -20.89 -24.16 11.42
CA SER A 205 -20.23 -23.94 12.71
C SER A 205 -18.83 -23.36 12.62
N ASP A 206 -18.16 -23.50 11.51
CA ASP A 206 -16.81 -22.98 11.29
C ASP A 206 -16.85 -21.45 11.20
N ASP A 207 -17.94 -20.88 10.65
CA ASP A 207 -18.19 -19.43 10.65
C ASP A 207 -18.36 -18.90 12.08
N ALA A 208 -19.12 -19.58 12.93
CA ALA A 208 -19.30 -19.18 14.32
C ALA A 208 -17.97 -19.22 15.09
N VAL A 209 -17.13 -20.21 14.84
CA VAL A 209 -15.79 -20.31 15.42
C VAL A 209 -14.90 -19.17 14.94
N LEU A 210 -14.89 -18.90 13.64
CA LEU A 210 -14.08 -17.83 13.04
C LEU A 210 -14.53 -16.45 13.53
N LEU A 211 -15.85 -16.25 13.69
CA LEU A 211 -16.41 -15.03 14.26
C LEU A 211 -15.90 -14.77 15.69
N LEU A 212 -15.93 -15.80 16.56
CA LEU A 212 -15.36 -15.70 17.90
C LEU A 212 -13.86 -15.43 17.90
N GLN A 213 -13.11 -16.03 16.97
CA GLN A 213 -11.68 -15.76 16.80
C GLN A 213 -11.42 -14.31 16.36
N SER A 214 -12.25 -13.75 15.48
CA SER A 214 -12.17 -12.35 15.07
C SER A 214 -12.37 -11.39 16.23
N ILE A 215 -13.42 -11.63 17.04
CA ILE A 215 -13.72 -10.82 18.22
C ILE A 215 -12.55 -10.87 19.22
N LYS A 216 -11.91 -12.02 19.36
CA LYS A 216 -10.72 -12.21 20.22
C LYS A 216 -9.42 -11.70 19.61
N GLY A 217 -9.43 -11.24 18.35
CA GLY A 217 -8.23 -10.80 17.65
C GLY A 217 -7.26 -11.92 17.26
N THR A 218 -7.75 -13.17 17.14
CA THR A 218 -6.91 -14.34 16.86
C THR A 218 -7.15 -14.96 15.46
N ASN A 219 -8.07 -14.40 14.67
CA ASN A 219 -8.33 -14.88 13.32
C ASN A 219 -7.22 -14.44 12.34
N SER A 220 -7.00 -15.27 11.31
CA SER A 220 -6.10 -14.97 10.19
C SER A 220 -6.85 -14.76 8.85
N ASN A 221 -8.17 -14.82 8.87
CA ASN A 221 -9.01 -14.62 7.70
C ASN A 221 -9.06 -13.13 7.33
N ASP A 222 -8.95 -12.79 6.04
CA ASP A 222 -8.96 -11.41 5.54
C ASP A 222 -10.37 -10.89 5.21
N ILE A 223 -11.36 -11.78 5.10
CA ILE A 223 -12.76 -11.43 4.80
C ILE A 223 -13.43 -10.84 6.03
N LEU A 224 -13.21 -11.46 7.19
CA LEU A 224 -13.82 -11.05 8.45
C LEU A 224 -13.06 -9.87 9.08
N PRO A 225 -13.77 -8.85 9.63
CA PRO A 225 -13.12 -7.73 10.31
C PRO A 225 -12.27 -8.19 11.48
N LYS A 226 -10.99 -7.81 11.46
CA LYS A 226 -10.01 -8.14 12.53
C LYS A 226 -10.16 -7.17 13.69
N THR A 227 -10.11 -7.70 14.92
CA THR A 227 -10.03 -6.89 16.12
C THR A 227 -8.60 -6.88 16.63
N ASN A 228 -7.99 -5.70 16.69
CA ASN A 228 -6.69 -5.52 17.32
C ASN A 228 -6.91 -5.25 18.83
N ILE A 229 -6.32 -6.07 19.68
CA ILE A 229 -6.47 -5.96 21.15
C ILE A 229 -5.09 -5.73 21.77
N TYR A 230 -4.98 -4.68 22.56
CA TYR A 230 -3.75 -4.27 23.22
C TYR A 230 -3.96 -4.06 24.71
N SER A 231 -2.91 -4.30 25.51
CA SER A 231 -2.80 -3.69 26.84
C SER A 231 -2.25 -2.27 26.67
N PHE A 232 -2.76 -1.30 27.41
CA PHE A 232 -2.29 0.09 27.30
C PHE A 232 -0.78 0.21 27.56
N SER A 233 -0.23 -0.59 28.47
CA SER A 233 1.21 -0.64 28.77
C SER A 233 2.08 -1.16 27.61
N GLU A 234 1.50 -1.85 26.65
CA GLU A 234 2.22 -2.44 25.50
C GLU A 234 2.22 -1.52 24.28
N LEU A 235 1.42 -0.44 24.30
CA LEU A 235 1.31 0.48 23.18
C LEU A 235 2.62 1.25 22.97
N THR A 236 3.28 1.00 21.84
CA THR A 236 4.45 1.79 21.45
C THR A 236 3.99 3.15 20.92
N GLY A 237 4.30 4.21 21.65
CA GLY A 237 3.89 5.58 21.29
C GLY A 237 2.37 5.78 21.18
N GLY A 238 1.57 4.88 21.84
CA GLY A 238 0.11 4.94 21.86
C GLY A 238 -0.57 4.37 20.60
N THR A 239 0.15 3.77 19.65
CA THR A 239 -0.42 3.26 18.39
C THR A 239 -1.36 2.10 18.64
N ILE A 240 -2.62 2.23 18.19
CA ILE A 240 -3.68 1.22 18.28
C ILE A 240 -4.11 0.69 16.91
N LEU A 241 -3.81 1.42 15.84
CA LEU A 241 -3.99 0.97 14.45
C LEU A 241 -2.89 1.60 13.61
N GLU A 242 -2.29 0.82 12.71
CA GLU A 242 -1.20 1.26 11.86
C GLU A 242 -1.38 0.74 10.44
N ASN A 243 -1.01 1.56 9.46
CA ASN A 243 -1.02 1.22 8.04
C ASN A 243 -2.40 0.82 7.47
N ASP A 244 -3.50 1.31 8.03
CA ASP A 244 -4.82 1.09 7.44
C ASP A 244 -5.01 1.99 6.22
N SER A 245 -5.27 1.39 5.04
CA SER A 245 -5.38 2.12 3.79
C SER A 245 -6.78 2.68 3.58
N LEU A 246 -6.85 3.93 3.12
CA LEU A 246 -8.07 4.58 2.65
C LEU A 246 -7.86 5.11 1.23
N SER A 247 -8.64 4.62 0.29
CA SER A 247 -8.66 5.13 -1.08
C SER A 247 -9.18 6.57 -1.13
N ALA A 248 -8.93 7.26 -2.24
CA ALA A 248 -9.49 8.59 -2.46
C ALA A 248 -11.02 8.58 -2.37
N GLY A 249 -11.60 9.44 -1.55
CA GLY A 249 -13.04 9.52 -1.31
C GLY A 249 -13.62 8.39 -0.44
N GLU A 250 -12.80 7.46 0.02
CA GLU A 250 -13.23 6.37 0.91
C GLU A 250 -13.40 6.88 2.34
N ASN A 251 -14.34 6.25 3.06
CA ASN A 251 -14.50 6.41 4.48
C ASN A 251 -14.40 5.06 5.21
N ALA A 252 -13.84 5.08 6.41
CA ALA A 252 -13.77 3.94 7.31
C ALA A 252 -14.41 4.27 8.65
N ILE A 253 -15.23 3.37 9.16
CA ILE A 253 -15.85 3.46 10.47
C ILE A 253 -15.12 2.50 11.38
N TYR A 254 -14.77 2.96 12.56
CA TYR A 254 -14.06 2.19 13.57
C TYR A 254 -14.87 2.09 14.84
N PHE A 255 -14.80 0.93 15.47
CA PHE A 255 -15.32 0.65 16.79
C PHE A 255 -14.14 0.50 17.75
N LEU A 256 -14.18 1.21 18.86
CA LEU A 256 -13.15 1.17 19.89
C LEU A 256 -13.78 0.87 21.23
N TRP A 257 -13.30 -0.16 21.91
CA TRP A 257 -13.70 -0.52 23.28
C TRP A 257 -12.54 -0.26 24.24
N LEU A 258 -12.89 0.28 25.42
CA LEU A 258 -12.03 0.34 26.57
C LEU A 258 -12.61 -0.56 27.65
N TYR A 259 -11.84 -1.49 28.13
CA TYR A 259 -12.27 -2.40 29.18
C TYR A 259 -11.11 -2.79 30.10
N LEU A 260 -11.42 -3.34 31.26
CA LEU A 260 -10.43 -3.89 32.17
C LEU A 260 -10.29 -5.39 31.98
N ASP A 261 -9.09 -5.89 32.15
CA ASP A 261 -8.83 -7.33 32.21
C ASP A 261 -9.54 -7.93 33.43
N GLU A 262 -10.04 -9.16 33.32
CA GLU A 262 -10.73 -9.86 34.44
C GLU A 262 -9.88 -10.04 35.68
N THR A 263 -8.55 -10.03 35.51
CA THR A 263 -7.58 -10.14 36.62
C THR A 263 -7.34 -8.81 37.33
N THR A 264 -8.05 -7.74 36.94
CA THR A 264 -7.91 -6.41 37.54
C THR A 264 -8.25 -6.45 39.01
N PRO A 265 -7.33 -6.04 39.91
CA PRO A 265 -7.57 -6.13 41.33
C PRO A 265 -8.60 -5.08 41.80
N ASN A 266 -9.34 -5.40 42.89
CA ASN A 266 -10.33 -4.49 43.45
C ASN A 266 -9.77 -3.10 43.85
N GLN A 267 -8.48 -3.00 44.10
CA GLN A 267 -7.80 -1.74 44.37
C GLN A 267 -7.80 -0.76 43.20
N ALA A 268 -8.09 -1.25 41.96
CA ALA A 268 -8.28 -0.39 40.80
C ALA A 268 -9.60 0.41 40.83
N GLN A 269 -10.50 0.11 41.79
CA GLN A 269 -11.66 0.96 42.03
C GLN A 269 -11.21 2.37 42.44
N LYS A 270 -11.99 3.40 42.04
CA LYS A 270 -11.61 4.82 42.14
C LYS A 270 -10.38 5.21 41.34
N THR A 271 -10.14 4.52 40.23
CA THR A 271 -9.23 4.98 39.21
C THR A 271 -10.00 5.46 37.99
N PHE A 272 -9.35 6.25 37.12
CA PHE A 272 -9.92 6.72 35.87
C PHE A 272 -8.91 6.65 34.76
N PHE A 273 -9.41 6.55 33.51
CA PHE A 273 -8.67 6.75 32.29
C PHE A 273 -9.43 7.74 31.41
N VAL A 274 -8.71 8.70 30.85
CA VAL A 274 -9.20 9.62 29.84
C VAL A 274 -8.11 9.75 28.81
N GLY A 275 -8.47 9.61 27.55
CA GLY A 275 -7.53 9.69 26.44
C GLY A 275 -8.09 10.41 25.24
N ASN A 276 -7.21 10.81 24.35
CA ASN A 276 -7.52 11.44 23.08
C ASN A 276 -7.04 10.58 21.92
N LEU A 277 -7.83 10.50 20.85
CA LEU A 277 -7.41 9.90 19.59
C LEU A 277 -6.60 10.91 18.79
N ASP A 278 -5.44 10.47 18.33
CA ASP A 278 -4.54 11.18 17.44
C ASP A 278 -4.51 10.40 16.11
N ILE A 279 -5.03 10.98 15.04
CA ILE A 279 -5.16 10.34 13.74
C ILE A 279 -4.20 11.00 12.77
N LYS A 280 -3.29 10.23 12.22
CA LYS A 280 -2.33 10.64 11.22
C LYS A 280 -2.65 9.96 9.90
N ALA A 281 -2.74 10.73 8.82
CA ALA A 281 -2.74 10.21 7.46
C ALA A 281 -1.39 10.51 6.81
N GLU A 282 -0.82 9.50 6.19
CA GLU A 282 0.34 9.61 5.34
C GLU A 282 -0.07 9.26 3.91
N TYR A 283 0.41 10.05 2.95
CA TYR A 283 0.22 9.73 1.55
C TYR A 283 0.92 8.41 1.25
N ILE A 284 0.16 7.46 0.69
CA ILE A 284 0.75 6.36 -0.04
C ILE A 284 1.00 6.92 -1.44
N PRO A 285 2.27 7.11 -1.86
CA PRO A 285 2.50 7.36 -3.27
C PRO A 285 1.78 6.22 -4.01
N GLN A 286 0.84 6.54 -4.90
CA GLN A 286 0.22 5.53 -5.76
C GLN A 286 1.33 4.96 -6.65
N ILE A 287 1.96 3.95 -6.13
CA ILE A 287 3.13 3.36 -6.70
C ILE A 287 2.70 2.62 -7.96
N CYS A 288 1.73 1.77 -7.82
CA CYS A 288 1.14 1.06 -8.93
C CYS A 288 -0.37 0.95 -8.69
N ALA A 289 -1.20 1.35 -9.64
CA ALA A 289 -2.64 1.15 -9.56
C ALA A 289 -2.94 -0.35 -9.71
N VAL A 290 -2.72 -1.07 -8.63
CA VAL A 290 -3.12 -2.48 -8.50
C VAL A 290 -4.14 -2.54 -7.39
N ALA A 291 -5.41 -2.67 -7.77
CA ALA A 291 -6.36 -3.22 -6.85
C ALA A 291 -5.87 -4.65 -6.55
N SER A 292 -5.27 -4.86 -5.38
CA SER A 292 -4.67 -6.09 -4.88
C SER A 292 -3.80 -6.86 -5.91
N GLY A 293 -2.46 -6.78 -5.77
CA GLY A 293 -1.50 -7.48 -6.66
C GLY A 293 -1.62 -9.01 -6.65
N THR A 294 -2.31 -9.57 -5.68
CA THR A 294 -2.47 -11.01 -5.48
C THR A 294 -3.23 -11.74 -6.59
N GLY A 295 -4.08 -11.05 -7.37
CA GLY A 295 -4.88 -11.65 -8.44
C GLY A 295 -4.34 -11.46 -9.85
N LYS A 296 -3.17 -10.85 -10.06
CA LYS A 296 -2.66 -10.57 -11.40
C LYS A 296 -2.02 -11.79 -12.05
N THR A 297 -2.41 -12.03 -13.28
CA THR A 297 -1.94 -13.16 -14.10
C THR A 297 -1.09 -12.67 -15.26
N VAL A 298 -0.34 -13.61 -15.88
CA VAL A 298 0.49 -13.32 -17.05
C VAL A 298 -0.34 -12.68 -18.16
N GLY A 299 0.11 -11.53 -18.67
CA GLY A 299 -0.57 -10.74 -19.71
C GLY A 299 -1.38 -9.57 -19.17
N ASP A 300 -1.69 -9.53 -17.88
CA ASP A 300 -2.35 -8.38 -17.26
C ASP A 300 -1.47 -7.14 -17.33
N THR A 301 -2.10 -5.98 -17.29
CA THR A 301 -1.40 -4.69 -17.29
C THR A 301 -1.41 -4.09 -15.89
N ILE A 302 -0.24 -3.60 -15.45
CA ILE A 302 -0.07 -2.81 -14.23
C ILE A 302 0.42 -1.42 -14.64
N LYS A 303 -0.09 -0.39 -13.97
CA LYS A 303 0.29 0.99 -14.22
C LYS A 303 0.84 1.62 -12.94
N CYS A 304 2.07 2.15 -13.01
CA CYS A 304 2.77 2.80 -11.89
C CYS A 304 3.10 4.24 -12.28
N GLY A 305 2.26 5.18 -11.88
CA GLY A 305 2.35 6.56 -12.34
C GLY A 305 2.18 6.65 -13.86
N THR A 306 3.19 7.18 -14.57
CA THR A 306 3.21 7.20 -16.05
C THR A 306 3.70 5.90 -16.65
N GLU A 307 4.36 5.05 -15.87
CA GLU A 307 4.93 3.79 -16.30
C GLU A 307 3.85 2.71 -16.45
N SER A 308 3.97 1.87 -17.44
CA SER A 308 3.02 0.77 -17.71
C SER A 308 3.77 -0.53 -17.94
N PHE A 309 3.22 -1.63 -17.46
CA PHE A 309 3.89 -2.93 -17.49
C PHE A 309 2.92 -4.04 -17.90
N TYR A 310 3.46 -5.09 -18.48
CA TYR A 310 2.79 -6.38 -18.63
C TYR A 310 3.32 -7.36 -17.57
N VAL A 311 2.46 -8.01 -16.85
CA VAL A 311 2.84 -9.10 -15.93
C VAL A 311 3.39 -10.27 -16.75
N ILE A 312 4.57 -10.76 -16.41
CA ILE A 312 5.17 -11.93 -17.03
C ILE A 312 5.24 -13.14 -16.09
N SER A 313 5.25 -12.92 -14.78
CA SER A 313 5.06 -13.97 -13.78
C SER A 313 4.57 -13.38 -12.47
N ASN A 314 3.85 -14.20 -11.70
CA ASN A 314 3.42 -13.90 -10.34
C ASN A 314 3.49 -15.21 -9.55
N ASP A 315 4.36 -15.29 -8.55
CA ASP A 315 4.55 -16.47 -7.70
C ASP A 315 3.87 -16.33 -6.33
N GLY A 316 3.07 -15.27 -6.14
CA GLY A 316 2.40 -14.94 -4.90
C GLY A 316 3.25 -14.17 -3.88
N THR A 317 4.58 -14.12 -4.09
CA THR A 317 5.53 -13.33 -3.30
C THR A 317 6.09 -12.18 -4.11
N ASN A 318 6.42 -12.44 -5.37
CA ASN A 318 6.97 -11.45 -6.29
C ASN A 318 6.19 -11.43 -7.60
N ILE A 319 6.03 -10.24 -8.15
CA ILE A 319 5.55 -10.04 -9.51
C ILE A 319 6.72 -9.57 -10.38
N LYS A 320 6.90 -10.22 -11.53
CA LYS A 320 7.79 -9.76 -12.59
C LYS A 320 6.98 -9.10 -13.68
N MET A 321 7.38 -7.90 -14.07
CA MET A 321 6.66 -7.05 -15.00
C MET A 321 7.59 -6.52 -16.08
N LEU A 322 7.26 -6.77 -17.36
CA LEU A 322 7.99 -6.19 -18.49
C LEU A 322 7.42 -4.81 -18.82
N ALA A 323 8.29 -3.81 -18.96
CA ALA A 323 7.90 -2.48 -19.38
C ALA A 323 7.10 -2.54 -20.70
N LYS A 324 5.95 -1.84 -20.72
CA LYS A 324 5.06 -1.85 -21.90
C LYS A 324 5.69 -1.12 -23.06
N HIS A 325 6.40 -0.05 -22.80
CA HIS A 325 7.07 0.79 -23.79
C HIS A 325 8.58 0.84 -23.54
N GLU A 326 9.32 1.27 -24.54
CA GLU A 326 10.75 1.49 -24.42
C GLU A 326 11.08 2.70 -23.55
N LEU A 327 12.29 2.71 -23.00
CA LEU A 327 12.80 3.88 -22.27
C LEU A 327 13.25 4.98 -23.23
N MET A 328 13.08 6.22 -22.82
CA MET A 328 13.68 7.39 -23.45
C MET A 328 15.16 7.50 -23.06
N VAL A 329 16.01 6.67 -23.70
CA VAL A 329 17.47 6.60 -23.49
C VAL A 329 18.18 6.38 -24.82
N GLY A 330 19.50 6.56 -24.86
CA GLY A 330 20.31 6.26 -26.04
C GLY A 330 20.40 7.42 -27.04
N THR A 331 20.60 7.11 -28.33
CA THR A 331 21.10 8.06 -29.32
C THR A 331 20.18 9.25 -29.61
N ASN A 332 18.86 9.04 -29.53
CA ASN A 332 17.87 10.08 -29.84
C ASN A 332 17.28 10.75 -28.60
N ALA A 333 17.72 10.32 -27.41
CA ALA A 333 17.19 10.85 -26.17
C ALA A 333 17.92 12.14 -25.76
N ASP A 334 17.15 13.11 -25.30
CA ASP A 334 17.67 14.34 -24.71
C ASP A 334 17.68 14.21 -23.19
N GLU A 335 18.87 14.23 -22.58
CA GLU A 335 19.03 14.09 -21.13
C GLU A 335 18.43 15.26 -20.33
N SER A 336 18.18 16.40 -20.96
CA SER A 336 17.49 17.53 -20.34
C SER A 336 15.96 17.37 -20.34
N ASN A 337 15.42 16.38 -21.05
CA ASN A 337 14.00 16.11 -21.07
C ASN A 337 13.54 15.51 -19.74
N GLU A 338 12.45 16.02 -19.18
CA GLU A 338 11.86 15.53 -17.91
C GLU A 338 11.50 14.04 -17.94
N GLY A 339 11.22 13.49 -19.13
CA GLY A 339 10.95 12.08 -19.35
C GLY A 339 12.18 11.21 -19.57
N TYR A 340 13.40 11.77 -19.56
CA TYR A 340 14.62 10.99 -19.80
C TYR A 340 14.77 9.84 -18.80
N GLY A 341 15.01 8.66 -19.31
CA GLY A 341 15.14 7.44 -18.48
C GLY A 341 13.82 6.76 -18.12
N LEU A 342 12.66 7.36 -18.41
CA LEU A 342 11.32 6.78 -18.21
C LEU A 342 10.79 6.16 -19.50
N GLN A 343 9.69 5.40 -19.41
CA GLN A 343 9.00 4.86 -20.57
C GLN A 343 8.39 6.00 -21.41
N ILE A 344 8.45 5.84 -22.72
CA ILE A 344 7.65 6.68 -23.64
C ILE A 344 6.17 6.33 -23.52
N THR A 345 5.30 7.21 -23.95
CA THR A 345 3.84 7.00 -23.84
C THR A 345 3.28 6.03 -24.88
N LYS A 346 3.98 5.82 -25.97
CA LYS A 346 3.51 5.02 -27.12
C LYS A 346 4.66 4.59 -28.00
N ASP A 347 4.74 3.31 -28.32
CA ASP A 347 5.69 2.77 -29.31
C ASP A 347 5.34 3.21 -30.74
N ASP A 348 6.34 3.24 -31.60
CA ASP A 348 6.13 3.42 -33.02
C ASP A 348 5.35 2.22 -33.59
N PRO A 349 4.25 2.42 -34.32
CA PRO A 349 3.48 1.32 -34.91
C PRO A 349 4.27 0.52 -35.97
N SER A 350 5.38 1.05 -36.47
CA SER A 350 6.31 0.30 -37.35
C SER A 350 7.15 -0.74 -36.61
N GLY A 351 7.14 -0.73 -35.25
CA GLY A 351 7.96 -1.60 -34.40
C GLY A 351 9.45 -1.22 -34.38
N ILE A 352 9.79 -0.03 -34.89
CA ILE A 352 11.14 0.52 -34.87
C ILE A 352 11.33 1.26 -33.52
N ALA A 353 12.50 1.08 -32.91
CA ALA A 353 12.83 1.80 -31.66
C ALA A 353 12.92 3.32 -31.94
N GLN A 354 12.19 4.12 -31.18
CA GLN A 354 12.26 5.59 -31.25
C GLN A 354 13.53 6.10 -30.56
N TYR A 355 13.91 5.42 -29.47
CA TYR A 355 15.09 5.72 -28.67
C TYR A 355 16.04 4.52 -28.64
N PRO A 356 16.72 4.28 -29.78
CA PRO A 356 17.60 3.14 -29.91
C PRO A 356 18.87 3.36 -29.09
N ALA A 357 19.26 2.33 -28.35
CA ALA A 357 20.46 2.31 -27.53
C ALA A 357 21.41 1.20 -28.01
N MET A 358 22.69 1.48 -27.99
CA MET A 358 23.74 0.49 -28.22
C MET A 358 23.89 -0.36 -26.95
N PHE A 359 24.11 -1.68 -27.11
CA PHE A 359 24.28 -2.56 -25.96
C PHE A 359 25.51 -2.16 -25.14
N ASP A 360 26.68 -2.25 -25.73
CA ASP A 360 27.95 -1.72 -25.27
C ASP A 360 29.01 -1.90 -26.36
N PRO A 361 29.95 -0.97 -26.56
CA PRO A 361 30.99 -1.10 -27.58
C PRO A 361 32.08 -2.12 -27.25
N GLY A 362 32.16 -2.63 -26.03
CA GLY A 362 33.29 -3.44 -25.54
C GLY A 362 32.92 -4.75 -24.88
N THR A 363 31.64 -5.02 -24.57
CA THR A 363 31.25 -6.24 -23.85
C THR A 363 29.86 -6.75 -24.25
N ASN A 364 29.69 -8.07 -24.22
CA ASN A 364 28.39 -8.73 -24.29
C ASN A 364 27.85 -9.14 -22.92
N ASP A 365 28.56 -8.82 -21.84
CA ASP A 365 28.12 -9.03 -20.47
C ASP A 365 27.17 -7.92 -20.07
N TYR A 366 25.91 -8.28 -19.81
CA TYR A 366 24.88 -7.33 -19.38
C TYR A 366 25.28 -6.55 -18.14
N GLU A 367 25.90 -7.19 -17.15
CA GLU A 367 26.27 -6.55 -15.90
C GLU A 367 27.34 -5.47 -16.04
N GLN A 368 28.09 -5.48 -17.16
CA GLN A 368 29.13 -4.50 -17.48
C GLN A 368 28.73 -3.56 -18.61
N SER A 369 27.50 -3.69 -19.12
CA SER A 369 27.07 -2.97 -20.33
C SER A 369 26.55 -1.55 -20.04
N THR A 370 26.56 -0.72 -21.09
CA THR A 370 25.90 0.60 -21.07
C THR A 370 24.39 0.46 -20.85
N ILE A 371 23.77 -0.59 -21.35
CA ILE A 371 22.34 -0.87 -21.16
C ILE A 371 22.03 -1.10 -19.67
N LYS A 372 22.90 -1.79 -18.95
CA LYS A 372 22.73 -1.97 -17.49
C LYS A 372 22.65 -0.63 -16.75
N ASN A 373 23.46 0.35 -17.16
CA ASN A 373 23.44 1.67 -16.53
C ASN A 373 22.08 2.37 -16.74
N TYR A 374 21.48 2.27 -17.95
CA TYR A 374 20.15 2.81 -18.18
C TYR A 374 19.09 2.12 -17.34
N VAL A 375 19.14 0.79 -17.22
CA VAL A 375 18.18 0.02 -16.41
C VAL A 375 18.35 0.32 -14.92
N THR A 376 19.58 0.50 -14.44
CA THR A 376 19.86 0.89 -13.05
C THR A 376 19.28 2.27 -12.75
N LYS A 377 19.53 3.25 -13.63
CA LYS A 377 18.96 4.60 -13.48
C LYS A 377 17.42 4.58 -13.52
N TYR A 378 16.83 3.75 -14.38
CA TYR A 378 15.38 3.54 -14.39
C TYR A 378 14.86 3.00 -13.07
N ASN A 379 15.53 2.01 -12.47
CA ASN A 379 15.17 1.49 -11.14
C ASN A 379 15.23 2.57 -10.07
N GLU A 380 16.26 3.41 -10.09
CA GLU A 380 16.38 4.55 -9.18
C GLU A 380 15.24 5.57 -9.35
N LEU A 381 14.81 5.82 -10.59
CA LEU A 381 13.66 6.67 -10.90
C LEU A 381 12.34 6.05 -10.42
N LEU A 382 12.15 4.75 -10.57
CA LEU A 382 10.98 4.05 -10.04
C LEU A 382 10.91 4.19 -8.52
N ILE A 383 12.01 4.03 -7.81
CA ILE A 383 12.09 4.19 -6.36
C ILE A 383 11.88 5.65 -5.94
N SER A 384 12.59 6.60 -6.56
CA SER A 384 12.61 8.00 -6.10
C SER A 384 11.38 8.80 -6.55
N LYS A 385 10.90 8.58 -7.78
CA LYS A 385 9.79 9.36 -8.36
C LYS A 385 8.42 8.73 -8.10
N TYR A 386 8.36 7.40 -8.14
CA TYR A 386 7.10 6.67 -7.95
C TYR A 386 7.01 5.95 -6.61
N GLY A 387 8.05 6.05 -5.76
CA GLY A 387 8.03 5.52 -4.40
C GLY A 387 8.01 4.00 -4.30
N LEU A 388 8.46 3.27 -5.34
CA LEU A 388 8.61 1.83 -5.25
C LEU A 388 9.57 1.45 -4.11
N SER A 389 9.34 0.28 -3.52
CA SER A 389 10.20 -0.24 -2.46
C SER A 389 11.67 -0.29 -2.90
N SER A 390 12.59 -0.07 -1.96
CA SER A 390 14.02 -0.26 -2.19
C SER A 390 14.41 -1.72 -2.51
N SER A 391 13.49 -2.66 -2.28
CA SER A 391 13.61 -4.08 -2.68
C SER A 391 13.36 -4.30 -4.18
N THR A 392 12.80 -3.31 -4.89
CA THR A 392 12.54 -3.37 -6.33
C THR A 392 13.81 -3.55 -7.12
N VAL A 393 13.81 -4.52 -8.02
CA VAL A 393 14.95 -4.81 -8.90
C VAL A 393 14.53 -4.69 -10.36
N SER A 394 15.28 -3.89 -11.12
CA SER A 394 15.11 -3.82 -12.58
C SER A 394 16.26 -4.51 -13.30
N SER A 395 15.92 -5.25 -14.35
CA SER A 395 16.86 -5.92 -15.25
C SER A 395 16.32 -5.88 -16.68
N LEU A 396 16.98 -6.55 -17.62
CA LEU A 396 16.32 -6.93 -18.88
C LEU A 396 15.72 -8.32 -18.74
N ILE A 397 14.74 -8.64 -19.60
CA ILE A 397 14.21 -10.00 -19.71
C ILE A 397 15.29 -10.96 -20.21
N SER A 398 15.30 -12.17 -19.66
CA SER A 398 16.20 -13.24 -20.13
C SER A 398 15.54 -14.08 -21.23
N PHE A 399 16.38 -14.85 -21.88
CA PHE A 399 15.96 -15.84 -22.85
C PHE A 399 15.07 -16.93 -22.26
N ASP A 400 15.41 -17.42 -21.06
CA ASP A 400 14.64 -18.44 -20.38
C ASP A 400 13.23 -17.92 -20.01
N GLU A 401 13.13 -16.67 -19.54
CA GLU A 401 11.83 -16.03 -19.28
C GLU A 401 10.97 -15.89 -20.53
N LEU A 402 11.59 -15.65 -21.69
CA LEU A 402 10.88 -15.63 -22.99
C LEU A 402 10.37 -17.01 -23.38
N LEU A 403 11.14 -18.08 -23.13
CA LEU A 403 10.71 -19.46 -23.37
C LEU A 403 9.55 -19.85 -22.47
N GLU A 404 9.58 -19.48 -21.19
CA GLU A 404 8.47 -19.68 -20.25
C GLU A 404 7.18 -19.00 -20.69
N LEU A 405 7.30 -17.87 -21.40
CA LEU A 405 6.17 -17.13 -21.97
C LEU A 405 5.68 -17.69 -23.32
N GLY A 406 6.18 -18.85 -23.75
CA GLY A 406 5.73 -19.55 -24.94
C GLY A 406 6.48 -19.21 -26.23
N CYS A 407 7.59 -18.48 -26.14
CA CYS A 407 8.52 -18.41 -27.25
C CYS A 407 9.17 -19.79 -27.45
N SER A 408 9.46 -20.18 -28.66
CA SER A 408 9.95 -21.54 -28.95
C SER A 408 11.03 -21.56 -30.02
N LYS A 409 11.76 -22.66 -30.09
CA LYS A 409 12.77 -22.91 -31.13
C LYS A 409 12.11 -23.46 -32.40
N ILE A 410 12.44 -22.92 -33.56
CA ILE A 410 11.95 -23.41 -34.83
C ILE A 410 12.83 -24.60 -35.26
N GLY A 411 12.34 -25.84 -35.01
CA GLY A 411 13.10 -27.06 -35.33
C GLY A 411 14.28 -27.29 -34.36
N GLN A 412 15.07 -28.34 -34.62
CA GLN A 412 16.17 -28.71 -33.70
C GLN A 412 17.34 -27.71 -33.69
N ASN A 413 17.65 -27.12 -34.84
CA ASN A 413 18.77 -26.17 -35.00
C ASN A 413 18.36 -24.81 -35.57
N GLY A 414 17.06 -24.52 -35.60
CA GLY A 414 16.53 -23.25 -36.13
C GLY A 414 16.51 -22.13 -35.10
N PRO A 415 16.07 -20.94 -35.56
CA PRO A 415 15.94 -19.79 -34.70
C PRO A 415 14.85 -19.97 -33.66
N TYR A 416 14.87 -19.09 -32.66
CA TYR A 416 13.76 -18.95 -31.73
C TYR A 416 12.75 -17.94 -32.27
N THR A 417 11.48 -18.14 -31.96
CA THR A 417 10.38 -17.26 -32.35
C THR A 417 9.43 -17.03 -31.20
N CYS A 418 8.90 -15.83 -31.09
CA CYS A 418 7.83 -15.50 -30.15
C CYS A 418 6.45 -15.46 -30.83
N THR A 419 6.34 -15.80 -32.11
CA THR A 419 5.03 -15.88 -32.80
C THR A 419 4.15 -17.03 -32.30
N THR A 420 4.72 -17.97 -31.57
CA THR A 420 4.01 -19.11 -30.93
C THR A 420 3.39 -18.76 -29.61
N THR A 421 3.76 -17.65 -29.00
CA THR A 421 3.16 -17.18 -27.73
C THR A 421 1.79 -16.55 -27.95
N ASN A 422 0.95 -16.61 -26.91
CA ASN A 422 -0.32 -15.89 -26.87
C ASN A 422 -0.16 -14.38 -26.53
N PHE A 423 1.08 -13.89 -26.39
CA PHE A 423 1.40 -12.54 -25.96
C PHE A 423 2.08 -11.71 -27.07
N PRO A 424 1.32 -11.14 -28.03
CA PRO A 424 1.89 -10.37 -29.15
C PRO A 424 2.74 -9.17 -28.71
N TRP A 425 2.48 -8.63 -27.52
CA TRP A 425 3.24 -7.51 -26.96
C TRP A 425 4.70 -7.86 -26.62
N LEU A 426 5.06 -9.15 -26.54
CA LEU A 426 6.45 -9.58 -26.36
C LEU A 426 7.36 -9.23 -27.54
N TYR A 427 6.78 -9.10 -28.72
CA TYR A 427 7.53 -8.86 -29.96
C TYR A 427 7.00 -7.68 -30.77
N SER A 428 6.25 -6.77 -30.13
CA SER A 428 5.73 -5.57 -30.78
C SER A 428 6.82 -4.56 -31.17
N THR A 429 7.94 -4.58 -30.44
CA THR A 429 9.12 -3.76 -30.70
C THR A 429 10.40 -4.60 -30.63
N SER A 430 11.52 -4.09 -31.16
CA SER A 430 12.83 -4.75 -31.02
C SER A 430 13.59 -4.20 -29.81
N TYR A 431 14.07 -5.08 -28.92
CA TYR A 431 14.72 -4.68 -27.67
C TYR A 431 15.81 -5.67 -27.23
N TRP A 432 16.75 -5.19 -26.42
CA TRP A 432 17.82 -5.98 -25.84
C TRP A 432 17.33 -6.94 -24.77
N THR A 433 18.03 -8.07 -24.61
CA THR A 433 17.86 -9.00 -23.48
C THR A 433 19.13 -9.07 -22.63
N LYS A 434 19.04 -9.57 -21.39
CA LYS A 434 20.21 -9.78 -20.52
C LYS A 434 20.98 -11.06 -20.80
N THR A 435 20.52 -11.92 -21.72
CA THR A 435 21.15 -13.20 -21.98
C THR A 435 22.44 -13.00 -22.76
N SER A 436 23.56 -13.47 -22.20
CA SER A 436 24.86 -13.53 -22.89
C SER A 436 24.94 -14.75 -23.80
N THR A 437 25.61 -14.58 -24.92
CA THR A 437 25.86 -15.69 -25.86
C THR A 437 26.95 -16.67 -25.40
N GLY A 438 27.78 -16.24 -24.45
CA GLY A 438 28.96 -17.00 -24.02
C GLY A 438 30.10 -17.13 -25.03
N THR A 439 29.93 -16.60 -26.27
CA THR A 439 30.88 -16.74 -27.38
C THR A 439 31.23 -15.38 -27.98
N GLY A 440 32.35 -14.82 -27.59
CA GLY A 440 32.86 -13.56 -28.14
C GLY A 440 32.30 -12.31 -27.42
N SER A 441 33.11 -11.25 -27.38
CA SER A 441 32.80 -10.00 -26.67
C SER A 441 31.92 -9.03 -27.47
N ASP A 442 31.57 -9.35 -28.72
CA ASP A 442 30.91 -8.48 -29.68
C ASP A 442 29.48 -8.91 -30.02
N ILE A 443 28.89 -9.81 -29.24
CA ILE A 443 27.58 -10.43 -29.55
C ILE A 443 26.66 -10.38 -28.33
N ALA A 444 25.49 -9.77 -28.46
CA ALA A 444 24.43 -9.73 -27.47
C ALA A 444 23.12 -10.28 -28.03
N CYS A 445 22.19 -10.67 -27.15
CA CYS A 445 20.87 -11.18 -27.54
C CYS A 445 19.81 -10.09 -27.54
N ALA A 446 18.88 -10.16 -28.50
CA ALA A 446 17.77 -9.22 -28.61
C ALA A 446 16.51 -9.91 -29.12
N VAL A 447 15.35 -9.41 -28.69
CA VAL A 447 14.08 -9.62 -29.40
C VAL A 447 14.07 -8.68 -30.59
N ARG A 448 13.70 -9.16 -31.75
CA ARG A 448 13.64 -8.38 -32.97
C ARG A 448 12.25 -8.44 -33.55
N ASN A 449 11.63 -7.28 -33.73
CA ASN A 449 10.46 -7.15 -34.59
C ASN A 449 10.94 -6.93 -36.04
N ASN A 450 10.70 -7.89 -36.91
CA ASN A 450 10.79 -7.64 -38.33
C ASN A 450 9.45 -8.03 -38.98
N GLN A 451 9.08 -7.36 -40.05
CA GLN A 451 7.77 -7.51 -40.70
C GLN A 451 7.46 -8.93 -41.24
N MET A 452 8.43 -9.84 -41.23
CA MET A 452 8.28 -11.18 -41.78
C MET A 452 8.39 -12.30 -40.73
N THR A 453 9.24 -12.14 -39.71
CA THR A 453 9.40 -13.13 -38.64
C THR A 453 9.79 -12.43 -37.33
N ASN A 454 8.97 -12.55 -36.30
CA ASN A 454 9.31 -12.07 -34.99
C ASN A 454 10.23 -13.11 -34.33
N VAL A 455 11.52 -12.86 -34.34
CA VAL A 455 12.55 -13.80 -33.92
C VAL A 455 13.39 -13.13 -32.84
N PHE A 456 13.59 -13.82 -31.73
CA PHE A 456 14.62 -13.50 -30.76
C PHE A 456 15.76 -14.52 -30.87
N GLY A 457 16.97 -14.10 -30.72
CA GLY A 457 18.10 -15.01 -30.84
C GLY A 457 19.45 -14.31 -30.88
N TYR A 458 20.43 -15.15 -31.06
CA TYR A 458 21.82 -14.74 -31.16
C TYR A 458 22.10 -14.26 -32.58
N LEU A 459 22.81 -13.16 -32.73
CA LEU A 459 23.22 -12.63 -34.01
C LEU A 459 24.72 -12.77 -34.13
N SER A 460 25.21 -13.70 -35.00
CA SER A 460 26.63 -13.88 -35.23
C SER A 460 27.18 -12.89 -36.25
N HIS A 461 28.42 -12.52 -36.07
CA HIS A 461 29.20 -11.75 -37.00
C HIS A 461 29.79 -12.70 -38.06
N GLY A 462 29.31 -12.69 -39.28
CA GLY A 462 30.07 -13.17 -40.41
C GLY A 462 29.58 -14.38 -41.19
N ASP A 463 28.51 -15.09 -40.84
CA ASP A 463 27.94 -16.15 -41.67
C ASP A 463 26.56 -15.75 -42.24
N ALA A 464 26.48 -15.78 -43.57
CA ALA A 464 25.34 -15.27 -44.33
C ALA A 464 24.02 -16.06 -44.16
N ASP A 465 24.02 -17.20 -43.47
CA ASP A 465 22.87 -18.10 -43.41
C ASP A 465 22.11 -18.17 -42.07
N PHE A 466 22.58 -17.52 -41.01
CA PHE A 466 21.91 -17.54 -39.72
C PHE A 466 21.94 -16.18 -39.01
N ASN A 467 20.94 -15.39 -39.22
CA ASN A 467 20.77 -14.03 -38.67
C ASN A 467 20.29 -14.02 -37.22
N TYR A 468 21.00 -14.59 -36.23
CA TYR A 468 20.51 -14.69 -34.86
C TYR A 468 21.26 -13.85 -33.82
N TYR A 469 22.43 -13.33 -34.18
CA TYR A 469 23.26 -12.53 -33.30
C TYR A 469 23.36 -11.11 -33.83
N LYS A 470 23.06 -10.12 -32.98
CA LYS A 470 23.32 -8.72 -33.31
C LYS A 470 24.65 -8.30 -32.73
N ARG A 471 25.36 -7.51 -33.52
CA ARG A 471 26.57 -6.86 -33.03
C ARG A 471 26.20 -5.91 -31.92
N ILE A 472 27.09 -5.74 -30.96
CA ILE A 472 26.91 -4.80 -29.82
C ILE A 472 26.90 -3.35 -30.27
N ASP A 473 27.36 -3.03 -31.50
CA ASP A 473 27.27 -1.73 -32.14
C ASP A 473 25.92 -1.48 -32.88
N GLU A 474 25.04 -2.48 -32.97
CA GLU A 474 23.67 -2.27 -33.43
C GLU A 474 22.81 -1.70 -32.28
N VAL A 475 21.70 -1.08 -32.65
CA VAL A 475 20.85 -0.34 -31.70
C VAL A 475 19.44 -0.93 -31.63
N PHE A 476 18.94 -1.16 -30.43
CA PHE A 476 17.59 -1.58 -30.13
C PHE A 476 17.03 -0.80 -28.95
N SER A 477 15.74 -0.91 -28.70
CA SER A 477 15.12 -0.29 -27.55
C SER A 477 15.54 -0.96 -26.24
N VAL A 478 15.35 -0.24 -25.13
CA VAL A 478 15.52 -0.76 -23.77
C VAL A 478 14.14 -0.92 -23.16
N ARG A 479 13.73 -2.16 -22.89
CA ARG A 479 12.48 -2.50 -22.18
C ARG A 479 12.82 -3.24 -20.88
N PRO A 480 12.84 -2.55 -19.75
CA PRO A 480 13.18 -3.17 -18.46
C PRO A 480 12.15 -4.19 -18.00
N LEU A 481 12.65 -5.21 -17.34
CA LEU A 481 11.90 -6.14 -16.51
C LEU A 481 12.04 -5.68 -15.06
N VAL A 482 10.93 -5.42 -14.40
CA VAL A 482 10.87 -5.00 -12.99
C VAL A 482 10.35 -6.14 -12.14
N THR A 483 11.06 -6.48 -11.08
CA THR A 483 10.63 -7.44 -10.06
C THR A 483 10.34 -6.68 -8.77
N ILE A 484 9.14 -6.89 -8.22
CA ILE A 484 8.67 -6.24 -7.01
C ILE A 484 7.95 -7.25 -6.12
N SER A 485 8.01 -7.08 -4.80
CA SER A 485 7.19 -7.87 -3.88
C SER A 485 5.70 -7.56 -4.09
N VAL A 486 4.87 -8.58 -3.97
CA VAL A 486 3.40 -8.42 -4.00
C VAL A 486 2.93 -7.48 -2.89
N ASP A 487 3.61 -7.48 -1.75
CA ASP A 487 3.31 -6.62 -0.60
C ASP A 487 3.68 -5.14 -0.83
N ASP A 488 4.48 -4.86 -1.86
CA ASP A 488 4.97 -3.52 -2.21
C ASP A 488 4.19 -2.90 -3.40
N LEU A 489 3.14 -3.60 -3.90
CA LEU A 489 2.31 -3.17 -5.03
C LEU A 489 1.06 -2.41 -4.60
#